data_06a3b881cb7723541f1d1c5e7ed2aa42
#
_entry.id   06a3b881cb7723541f1d1c5e7ed2aa42
#
_cell.length_a   1.000
_cell.length_b   1.000
_cell.length_c   1.000
_cell.angle_alpha   90.00
_cell.angle_beta   90.00
_cell.angle_gamma   90.00
#
_symmetry.space_group_name_H-M   'P 1'
#
loop_
_entity.id
_entity.type
_entity.pdbx_description
1 polymer ?
#
loop_
_entity_poly.entity_id
_entity_poly.type
_entity_poly.pdbx_seq_one_letter_code
_entity_poly.pdbx_strand_id
1 'polypeptide(L)'
;AREQIIQEYEAVIEEVRNAFYEYKADKLPKPTPGEFSDMRIKMQGDLRKAFNRIGTSLPDNFGFGFEKYAKIQAAPYATSKLNYQLGAIQWLLEKLAENEPKAIINIRRELLDVEKGPPPAPSTKKNARRGNQAANPGDEKIFELMPVELAFTASEASMRNFLKEMANSKE
;
A
#
# COMPACT_ATOMS: atom_id res chain seq x y z
N ALA A 1 12.72 -27.29 -31.41
CA ALA A 1 12.91 -27.41 -29.95
C ALA A 1 13.28 -26.06 -29.29
N ARG A 2 14.30 -25.31 -29.79
CA ARG A 2 14.75 -24.07 -29.15
C ARG A 2 13.75 -22.90 -29.35
N GLU A 3 13.13 -22.80 -30.52
CA GLU A 3 12.12 -21.77 -30.82
C GLU A 3 10.83 -21.99 -30.03
N GLN A 4 10.43 -23.25 -29.81
CA GLN A 4 9.25 -23.55 -28.98
C GLN A 4 9.45 -23.14 -27.53
N ILE A 5 10.64 -23.35 -26.96
CA ILE A 5 10.98 -22.93 -25.60
C ILE A 5 10.96 -21.41 -25.49
N ILE A 6 11.45 -20.68 -26.48
CA ILE A 6 11.40 -19.21 -26.48
C ILE A 6 9.97 -18.70 -26.52
N GLN A 7 9.11 -19.29 -27.36
CA GLN A 7 7.69 -18.93 -27.44
C GLN A 7 6.92 -19.20 -26.13
N GLU A 8 7.24 -20.33 -25.46
CA GLU A 8 6.66 -20.63 -24.15
C GLU A 8 7.07 -19.61 -23.08
N TYR A 9 8.34 -19.21 -23.07
CA TYR A 9 8.82 -18.18 -22.13
C TYR A 9 8.20 -16.79 -22.44
N GLU A 10 8.07 -16.42 -23.70
CA GLU A 10 7.43 -15.16 -24.10
C GLU A 10 5.94 -15.15 -23.71
N ALA A 11 5.23 -16.27 -23.85
CA ALA A 11 3.84 -16.40 -23.42
C ALA A 11 3.70 -16.25 -21.89
N VAL A 12 4.58 -16.88 -21.11
CA VAL A 12 4.57 -16.76 -19.64
C VAL A 12 4.90 -15.34 -19.21
N ILE A 13 5.87 -14.68 -19.86
CA ILE A 13 6.21 -13.27 -19.56
C ILE A 13 5.02 -12.36 -19.86
N GLU A 14 4.31 -12.59 -20.94
CA GLU A 14 3.12 -11.81 -21.31
C GLU A 14 1.95 -12.04 -20.35
N GLU A 15 1.73 -13.28 -19.92
CA GLU A 15 0.73 -13.62 -18.90
C GLU A 15 1.04 -12.95 -17.56
N VAL A 16 2.29 -13.03 -17.10
CA VAL A 16 2.76 -12.33 -15.88
C VAL A 16 2.60 -10.81 -16.04
N ARG A 17 3.01 -10.25 -17.18
CA ARG A 17 2.84 -8.83 -17.47
C ARG A 17 1.38 -8.40 -17.42
N ASN A 18 0.46 -9.18 -17.98
CA ASN A 18 -0.96 -8.89 -17.98
C ASN A 18 -1.56 -9.01 -16.57
N ALA A 19 -1.16 -10.01 -15.78
CA ALA A 19 -1.59 -10.16 -14.40
C ALA A 19 -1.20 -8.95 -13.54
N PHE A 20 -0.02 -8.35 -13.80
CA PHE A 20 0.43 -7.14 -13.09
C PHE A 20 -0.01 -5.82 -13.76
N TYR A 21 -0.65 -5.89 -14.93
CA TYR A 21 -1.04 -4.69 -15.67
C TYR A 21 -2.09 -3.84 -14.93
N GLU A 22 -2.95 -4.48 -14.14
CA GLU A 22 -3.96 -3.81 -13.31
C GLU A 22 -3.34 -3.01 -12.17
N TYR A 23 -2.15 -3.41 -11.71
CA TYR A 23 -1.42 -2.79 -10.59
C TYR A 23 -0.43 -1.71 -11.03
N LYS A 24 -0.43 -1.31 -12.31
CA LYS A 24 0.44 -0.20 -12.75
C LYS A 24 0.04 1.09 -12.06
N ALA A 25 1.03 1.79 -11.53
CA ALA A 25 0.87 3.07 -10.83
C ALA A 25 0.09 4.11 -11.67
N ASP A 26 0.19 4.05 -13.01
CA ASP A 26 -0.51 4.95 -13.93
C ASP A 26 -2.04 4.75 -13.97
N LYS A 27 -2.52 3.58 -13.54
CA LYS A 27 -3.95 3.24 -13.49
C LYS A 27 -4.58 3.49 -12.12
N LEU A 28 -3.77 3.75 -11.10
CA LEU A 28 -4.31 4.05 -9.78
C LEU A 28 -5.13 5.34 -9.84
N PRO A 29 -6.27 5.40 -9.11
CA PRO A 29 -7.04 6.62 -8.96
C PRO A 29 -6.14 7.77 -8.47
N LYS A 30 -6.32 8.96 -9.02
CA LYS A 30 -5.53 10.16 -8.67
C LYS A 30 -6.44 11.17 -7.95
N PRO A 31 -6.81 10.92 -6.70
CA PRO A 31 -7.64 11.86 -5.95
C PRO A 31 -6.87 13.16 -5.71
N THR A 32 -7.60 14.25 -5.63
CA THR A 32 -7.06 15.51 -5.13
C THR A 32 -6.66 15.37 -3.65
N PRO A 33 -5.79 16.24 -3.13
CA PRO A 33 -5.44 16.23 -1.71
C PRO A 33 -6.66 16.38 -0.78
N GLY A 34 -7.69 17.11 -1.20
CA GLY A 34 -8.96 17.24 -0.47
C GLY A 34 -9.72 15.91 -0.44
N GLU A 35 -9.95 15.30 -1.60
CA GLU A 35 -10.61 13.98 -1.70
C GLU A 35 -9.90 12.91 -0.91
N PHE A 36 -8.56 12.87 -0.95
CA PHE A 36 -7.78 11.95 -0.12
C PHE A 36 -8.03 12.19 1.38
N SER A 37 -8.08 13.45 1.81
CA SER A 37 -8.36 13.80 3.20
C SER A 37 -9.76 13.31 3.62
N ASP A 38 -10.78 13.50 2.77
CA ASP A 38 -12.15 13.05 3.03
C ASP A 38 -12.25 11.53 3.10
N MET A 39 -11.61 10.81 2.16
CA MET A 39 -11.55 9.35 2.18
C MET A 39 -10.85 8.82 3.44
N ARG A 40 -9.75 9.44 3.85
CA ARG A 40 -9.04 9.10 5.09
C ARG A 40 -9.93 9.30 6.32
N ILE A 41 -10.60 10.44 6.44
CA ILE A 41 -11.50 10.75 7.56
C ILE A 41 -12.65 9.75 7.61
N LYS A 42 -13.25 9.46 6.47
CA LYS A 42 -14.33 8.47 6.35
C LYS A 42 -13.85 7.09 6.80
N MET A 43 -12.75 6.60 6.26
CA MET A 43 -12.17 5.30 6.63
C MET A 43 -11.92 5.21 8.14
N GLN A 44 -11.29 6.23 8.73
CA GLN A 44 -11.01 6.26 10.17
C GLN A 44 -12.30 6.24 11.00
N GLY A 45 -13.34 6.95 10.57
CA GLY A 45 -14.65 6.96 11.21
C GLY A 45 -15.35 5.60 11.13
N ASP A 46 -15.33 4.98 9.97
CA ASP A 46 -15.99 3.69 9.73
C ASP A 46 -15.29 2.55 10.49
N LEU A 47 -13.97 2.49 10.45
CA LEU A 47 -13.18 1.51 11.23
C LEU A 47 -13.37 1.69 12.74
N ARG A 48 -13.36 2.93 13.23
CA ARG A 48 -13.62 3.20 14.66
C ARG A 48 -14.99 2.71 15.09
N LYS A 49 -16.03 2.93 14.29
CA LYS A 49 -17.38 2.41 14.55
C LYS A 49 -17.39 0.88 14.51
N ALA A 50 -16.72 0.26 13.54
CA ALA A 50 -16.64 -1.19 13.43
C ALA A 50 -16.00 -1.82 14.68
N PHE A 51 -14.83 -1.34 15.08
CA PHE A 51 -14.12 -1.85 16.26
C PHE A 51 -14.87 -1.57 17.56
N ASN A 52 -15.48 -0.41 17.72
CA ASN A 52 -16.30 -0.10 18.89
C ASN A 52 -17.51 -1.05 19.00
N ARG A 53 -18.14 -1.39 17.88
CA ARG A 53 -19.31 -2.30 17.86
C ARG A 53 -18.97 -3.70 18.36
N ILE A 54 -17.76 -4.19 18.12
CA ILE A 54 -17.29 -5.50 18.58
C ILE A 54 -16.52 -5.44 19.91
N GLY A 55 -16.46 -4.24 20.54
CA GLY A 55 -15.81 -4.07 21.85
C GLY A 55 -14.29 -4.09 21.82
N THR A 56 -13.67 -3.89 20.66
CA THR A 56 -12.21 -3.80 20.51
C THR A 56 -11.70 -2.47 21.07
N SER A 57 -10.71 -2.53 21.96
CA SER A 57 -10.03 -1.34 22.47
C SER A 57 -9.11 -0.74 21.40
N LEU A 58 -9.19 0.59 21.22
CA LEU A 58 -8.33 1.36 20.34
C LEU A 58 -7.54 2.39 21.14
N PRO A 59 -6.30 2.72 20.73
CA PRO A 59 -5.55 3.84 21.32
C PRO A 59 -6.29 5.18 21.16
N ASP A 60 -6.03 6.12 22.08
CA ASP A 60 -6.53 7.49 21.95
C ASP A 60 -5.96 8.15 20.69
N ASN A 61 -6.79 8.94 20.00
CA ASN A 61 -6.42 9.65 18.77
C ASN A 61 -5.80 8.78 17.67
N PHE A 62 -6.20 7.49 17.62
CA PHE A 62 -5.66 6.52 16.69
C PHE A 62 -6.02 6.86 15.24
N GLY A 63 -5.01 7.14 14.44
CA GLY A 63 -5.14 7.56 13.03
C GLY A 63 -4.93 6.44 12.02
N PHE A 64 -4.83 5.18 12.48
CA PHE A 64 -4.68 4.00 11.63
C PHE A 64 -3.49 4.09 10.67
N GLY A 65 -2.35 4.65 11.15
CA GLY A 65 -1.12 4.82 10.36
C GLY A 65 -1.07 6.10 9.51
N PHE A 66 -2.10 6.96 9.57
CA PHE A 66 -2.19 8.21 8.82
C PHE A 66 -2.23 9.45 9.72
N GLU A 67 -1.68 9.36 10.93
CA GLU A 67 -1.68 10.44 11.93
C GLU A 67 -1.05 11.74 11.40
N LYS A 68 0.01 11.59 10.59
CA LYS A 68 0.69 12.72 9.93
C LYS A 68 -0.30 13.61 9.17
N TYR A 69 -1.25 12.99 8.45
CA TYR A 69 -2.21 13.68 7.61
C TYR A 69 -3.41 14.28 8.37
N ALA A 70 -3.46 14.12 9.67
CA ALA A 70 -4.40 14.88 10.51
C ALA A 70 -4.04 16.37 10.59
N LYS A 71 -2.73 16.69 10.41
CA LYS A 71 -2.20 18.05 10.56
C LYS A 71 -1.69 18.68 9.27
N ILE A 72 -1.36 17.87 8.27
CA ILE A 72 -0.82 18.33 6.99
C ILE A 72 -1.60 17.71 5.83
N GLN A 73 -1.70 18.45 4.75
CA GLN A 73 -2.30 17.95 3.52
C GLN A 73 -1.30 17.10 2.73
N ALA A 74 -1.79 16.05 2.08
CA ALA A 74 -0.96 15.23 1.20
C ALA A 74 -0.53 16.03 -0.04
N ALA A 75 0.70 15.79 -0.50
CA ALA A 75 1.15 16.40 -1.74
C ALA A 75 0.40 15.80 -2.95
N PRO A 76 0.00 16.60 -3.96
CA PRO A 76 -0.80 16.11 -5.10
C PRO A 76 -0.18 14.92 -5.83
N TYR A 77 1.13 14.87 -5.94
CA TYR A 77 1.85 13.75 -6.59
C TYR A 77 1.90 12.47 -5.75
N ALA A 78 1.58 12.55 -4.45
CA ALA A 78 1.60 11.41 -3.54
C ALA A 78 0.22 10.77 -3.36
N THR A 79 -0.86 11.49 -3.67
CA THR A 79 -2.23 11.06 -3.33
C THR A 79 -2.63 9.73 -3.93
N SER A 80 -2.18 9.41 -5.14
CA SER A 80 -2.51 8.15 -5.82
C SER A 80 -1.98 6.94 -5.05
N LYS A 81 -0.69 6.95 -4.69
CA LYS A 81 -0.06 5.87 -3.92
C LYS A 81 -0.57 5.81 -2.48
N LEU A 82 -0.78 6.97 -1.86
CA LEU A 82 -1.38 7.07 -0.53
C LEU A 82 -2.79 6.52 -0.49
N ASN A 83 -3.60 6.79 -1.52
CA ASN A 83 -4.96 6.26 -1.62
C ASN A 83 -4.96 4.73 -1.77
N TYR A 84 -4.04 4.18 -2.56
CA TYR A 84 -3.87 2.73 -2.65
C TYR A 84 -3.50 2.12 -1.29
N GLN A 85 -2.51 2.70 -0.60
CA GLN A 85 -2.10 2.23 0.72
C GLN A 85 -3.24 2.38 1.76
N LEU A 86 -4.04 3.45 1.65
CA LEU A 86 -5.23 3.66 2.48
C LEU A 86 -6.25 2.53 2.31
N GLY A 87 -6.54 2.16 1.07
CA GLY A 87 -7.43 1.04 0.74
C GLY A 87 -6.91 -0.30 1.26
N ALA A 88 -5.62 -0.57 1.08
CA ALA A 88 -4.99 -1.81 1.58
C ALA A 88 -5.06 -1.91 3.11
N ILE A 89 -4.81 -0.81 3.83
CA ILE A 89 -4.91 -0.77 5.28
C ILE A 89 -6.36 -0.90 5.73
N GLN A 90 -7.29 -0.26 5.05
CA GLN A 90 -8.72 -0.42 5.32
C GLN A 90 -9.13 -1.87 5.21
N TRP A 91 -8.83 -2.52 4.10
CA TRP A 91 -9.13 -3.93 3.87
C TRP A 91 -8.53 -4.83 4.97
N LEU A 92 -7.24 -4.64 5.29
CA LEU A 92 -6.56 -5.41 6.34
C LEU A 92 -7.27 -5.28 7.70
N LEU A 93 -7.69 -4.07 8.07
CA LEU A 93 -8.34 -3.80 9.34
C LEU A 93 -9.80 -4.25 9.37
N GLU A 94 -10.50 -4.23 8.24
CA GLU A 94 -11.83 -4.82 8.10
C GLU A 94 -11.76 -6.33 8.31
N LYS A 95 -10.78 -7.01 7.70
CA LYS A 95 -10.52 -8.45 7.93
C LYS A 95 -10.14 -8.75 9.38
N LEU A 96 -9.37 -7.88 10.01
CA LEU A 96 -9.07 -8.04 11.42
C LEU A 96 -10.33 -7.89 12.29
N ALA A 97 -11.21 -6.91 11.97
CA ALA A 97 -12.46 -6.69 12.70
C ALA A 97 -13.42 -7.90 12.62
N GLU A 98 -13.47 -8.59 11.47
CA GLU A 98 -14.23 -9.83 11.30
C GLU A 98 -13.80 -10.94 12.28
N ASN A 99 -12.54 -10.90 12.75
CA ASN A 99 -11.95 -11.84 13.68
C ASN A 99 -11.95 -11.38 15.16
N GLU A 100 -12.69 -10.33 15.48
CA GLU A 100 -12.97 -9.83 16.83
C GLU A 100 -11.71 -9.70 17.73
N PRO A 101 -10.71 -8.89 17.37
CA PRO A 101 -9.55 -8.68 18.22
C PRO A 101 -9.96 -7.98 19.53
N LYS A 102 -9.23 -8.26 20.62
CA LYS A 102 -9.48 -7.62 21.93
C LYS A 102 -9.03 -6.15 21.94
N ALA A 103 -7.87 -5.89 21.39
CA ALA A 103 -7.33 -4.54 21.30
C ALA A 103 -6.40 -4.40 20.09
N ILE A 104 -6.41 -3.24 19.45
CA ILE A 104 -5.36 -2.81 18.55
C ILE A 104 -4.37 -1.99 19.37
N ILE A 105 -3.09 -2.33 19.29
CA ILE A 105 -2.02 -1.65 20.03
C ILE A 105 -1.41 -0.56 19.15
N ASN A 106 -1.05 -0.91 17.93
CA ASN A 106 -0.41 -0.01 17.00
C ASN A 106 -0.56 -0.50 15.55
N ILE A 107 -0.50 0.45 14.64
CA ILE A 107 -0.29 0.18 13.22
C ILE A 107 0.77 1.15 12.69
N ARG A 108 1.79 0.61 12.05
CA ARG A 108 2.85 1.39 11.41
C ARG A 108 2.87 1.06 9.94
N ARG A 109 2.93 2.07 9.13
CA ARG A 109 3.22 1.96 7.70
C ARG A 109 4.58 2.58 7.42
N GLU A 110 5.29 2.03 6.48
CA GLU A 110 6.46 2.71 5.95
C GLU A 110 6.03 3.91 5.09
N LEU A 111 6.77 5.00 5.23
CA LEU A 111 6.56 6.18 4.40
C LEU A 111 6.97 5.85 2.96
N LEU A 112 6.07 6.08 2.05
CA LEU A 112 6.33 5.93 0.63
C LEU A 112 7.44 6.89 0.16
N ASP A 113 8.21 6.51 -0.85
CA ASP A 113 9.25 7.37 -1.39
C ASP A 113 8.70 8.73 -1.83
N VAL A 114 7.49 8.75 -2.37
CA VAL A 114 6.78 10.00 -2.73
C VAL A 114 6.46 10.91 -1.53
N GLU A 115 6.46 10.40 -0.31
CA GLU A 115 6.26 11.20 0.91
C GLU A 115 7.56 11.84 1.42
N LYS A 116 8.71 11.36 0.95
CA LYS A 116 10.04 11.87 1.31
C LYS A 116 10.43 13.10 0.48
N GLY A 117 9.76 13.34 -0.64
CA GLY A 117 9.99 14.48 -1.51
C GLY A 117 9.33 14.31 -2.90
N PRO A 118 9.31 15.37 -3.71
CA PRO A 118 8.81 15.27 -5.08
C PRO A 118 9.66 14.28 -5.88
N PRO A 119 9.04 13.53 -6.82
CA PRO A 119 9.78 12.64 -7.69
C PRO A 119 10.83 13.45 -8.47
N PRO A 120 12.02 12.88 -8.71
CA PRO A 120 13.04 13.56 -9.49
C PRO A 120 12.45 13.96 -10.85
N ALA A 121 12.67 15.22 -11.24
CA ALA A 121 12.24 15.70 -12.54
C ALA A 121 12.81 14.81 -13.63
N PRO A 122 12.04 14.47 -14.68
CA PRO A 122 12.56 13.67 -15.78
C PRO A 122 13.81 14.39 -16.33
N SER A 123 14.97 13.76 -16.19
CA SER A 123 16.21 14.31 -16.64
C SER A 123 16.16 14.43 -18.17
N THR A 124 15.93 15.62 -18.69
CA THR A 124 16.21 15.95 -20.08
C THR A 124 17.72 15.77 -20.25
N LYS A 125 18.13 14.64 -20.79
CA LYS A 125 19.52 14.37 -21.17
C LYS A 125 19.95 15.38 -22.23
N LYS A 126 20.42 16.54 -21.80
CA LYS A 126 21.32 17.39 -22.60
C LYS A 126 22.60 17.57 -21.78
N ASN A 127 23.65 16.88 -22.26
CA ASN A 127 25.07 17.13 -21.98
C ASN A 127 25.52 17.14 -20.51
N ALA A 128 25.91 15.97 -19.99
CA ALA A 128 26.95 15.90 -18.97
C ALA A 128 28.02 14.89 -19.40
N ARG A 129 29.07 15.39 -20.01
CA ARG A 129 30.38 14.73 -20.03
C ARG A 129 30.93 14.76 -18.59
N ARG A 130 31.42 13.59 -18.15
CA ARG A 130 32.25 13.29 -16.99
C ARG A 130 31.51 12.94 -15.67
N GLY A 131 31.72 11.68 -15.29
CA GLY A 131 31.52 11.16 -13.95
C GLY A 131 30.87 9.78 -14.00
N ASN A 132 31.69 8.72 -14.07
CA ASN A 132 31.28 7.33 -13.96
C ASN A 132 30.45 7.10 -12.69
N GLN A 133 29.16 6.94 -12.87
CA GLN A 133 28.32 5.95 -12.19
C GLN A 133 27.14 5.72 -13.12
N ALA A 134 27.30 4.74 -13.99
CA ALA A 134 26.20 4.23 -14.80
C ALA A 134 25.15 3.65 -13.83
N ALA A 135 24.03 4.35 -13.64
CA ALA A 135 22.82 3.70 -13.19
C ALA A 135 22.53 2.62 -14.23
N ASN A 136 22.60 1.37 -13.81
CA ASN A 136 22.25 0.22 -14.64
C ASN A 136 20.84 0.44 -15.19
N PRO A 137 20.60 0.33 -16.50
CA PRO A 137 19.26 0.40 -17.08
C PRO A 137 18.36 -0.79 -16.69
N GLY A 138 18.79 -1.62 -15.73
CA GLY A 138 18.07 -2.79 -15.23
C GLY A 138 17.42 -2.61 -13.86
N ASP A 139 17.57 -1.46 -13.20
CA ASP A 139 16.93 -1.18 -11.88
C ASP A 139 15.58 -0.46 -12.01
N GLU A 140 14.77 -0.76 -13.03
CA GLU A 140 13.35 -0.46 -12.93
C GLU A 140 12.79 -1.34 -11.81
N LYS A 141 12.50 -0.74 -10.66
CA LYS A 141 11.79 -1.40 -9.57
C LYS A 141 10.43 -1.87 -10.12
N ILE A 142 10.37 -3.16 -10.46
CA ILE A 142 9.15 -3.80 -10.98
C ILE A 142 8.06 -3.81 -9.90
N PHE A 143 8.48 -3.81 -8.60
CA PHE A 143 7.58 -3.84 -7.46
C PHE A 143 7.97 -2.77 -6.44
N GLU A 144 6.97 -2.12 -5.89
CA GLU A 144 7.11 -1.26 -4.72
C GLU A 144 6.48 -1.98 -3.52
N LEU A 145 7.30 -2.31 -2.53
CA LEU A 145 6.81 -2.90 -1.29
C LEU A 145 6.23 -1.81 -0.39
N MET A 146 5.07 -2.07 0.18
CA MET A 146 4.40 -1.20 1.14
C MET A 146 4.20 -1.95 2.47
N PRO A 147 5.29 -2.16 3.24
CA PRO A 147 5.19 -2.91 4.48
C PRO A 147 4.30 -2.20 5.49
N VAL A 148 3.47 -2.98 6.17
CA VAL A 148 2.61 -2.55 7.26
C VAL A 148 2.88 -3.44 8.46
N GLU A 149 3.19 -2.84 9.60
CA GLU A 149 3.32 -3.52 10.88
C GLU A 149 2.02 -3.30 11.68
N LEU A 150 1.40 -4.39 12.10
CA LEU A 150 0.18 -4.38 12.89
C LEU A 150 0.41 -5.11 14.22
N ALA A 151 0.22 -4.40 15.33
CA ALA A 151 0.29 -4.95 16.68
C ALA A 151 -1.11 -4.96 17.31
N PHE A 152 -1.60 -6.13 17.71
CA PHE A 152 -2.91 -6.31 18.31
C PHE A 152 -2.92 -7.47 19.29
N THR A 153 -3.95 -7.56 20.11
CA THR A 153 -4.23 -8.70 20.98
C THR A 153 -5.54 -9.36 20.59
N ALA A 154 -5.55 -10.68 20.58
CA ALA A 154 -6.71 -11.47 20.21
C ALA A 154 -6.72 -12.81 20.97
N SER A 155 -7.80 -13.57 20.87
CA SER A 155 -7.80 -14.97 21.26
C SER A 155 -6.95 -15.79 20.29
N GLU A 156 -6.49 -16.97 20.71
CA GLU A 156 -5.76 -17.87 19.83
C GLU A 156 -6.57 -18.25 18.58
N ALA A 157 -7.87 -18.51 18.75
CA ALA A 157 -8.76 -18.84 17.65
C ALA A 157 -8.89 -17.69 16.64
N SER A 158 -9.12 -16.46 17.13
CA SER A 158 -9.18 -15.24 16.29
C SER A 158 -7.88 -15.03 15.53
N MET A 159 -6.73 -15.20 16.19
CA MET A 159 -5.42 -15.06 15.55
C MET A 159 -5.22 -16.09 14.44
N ARG A 160 -5.54 -17.36 14.69
CA ARG A 160 -5.41 -18.42 13.68
C ARG A 160 -6.31 -18.18 12.47
N ASN A 161 -7.56 -17.76 12.71
CA ASN A 161 -8.49 -17.46 11.63
C ASN A 161 -8.01 -16.29 10.79
N PHE A 162 -7.60 -15.20 11.42
CA PHE A 162 -7.04 -14.03 10.73
C PHE A 162 -5.83 -14.41 9.86
N LEU A 163 -4.86 -15.15 10.41
CA LEU A 163 -3.68 -15.59 9.65
C LEU A 163 -4.05 -16.51 8.47
N LYS A 164 -5.04 -17.39 8.67
CA LYS A 164 -5.55 -18.24 7.59
C LYS A 164 -6.21 -17.42 6.47
N GLU A 165 -6.99 -16.41 6.82
CA GLU A 165 -7.61 -15.51 5.84
C GLU A 165 -6.54 -14.75 5.06
N MET A 166 -5.52 -14.21 5.75
CA MET A 166 -4.40 -13.53 5.10
C MET A 166 -3.63 -14.45 4.14
N ALA A 167 -3.37 -15.69 4.54
CA ALA A 167 -2.66 -16.66 3.70
C ALA A 167 -3.47 -17.10 2.46
N ASN A 168 -4.80 -17.05 2.54
CA ASN A 168 -5.70 -17.44 1.45
C ASN A 168 -6.19 -16.26 0.61
N SER A 169 -5.89 -15.03 1.01
CA SER A 169 -6.23 -13.86 0.21
C SER A 169 -5.37 -13.85 -1.06
N LYS A 170 -6.01 -13.70 -2.22
CA LYS A 170 -5.36 -13.62 -3.52
C LYS A 170 -5.24 -12.16 -4.00
N GLU A 171 -5.49 -11.21 -3.10
CA GLU A 171 -5.45 -9.78 -3.40
C GLU A 171 -4.13 -9.14 -3.00
#